data_0f7dee36ad8c074a90cc7401919278d8
#
_entry.id   0f7dee36ad8c074a90cc7401919278d8
#
_cell.length_a   1.000
_cell.length_b   1.000
_cell.length_c   1.000
_cell.angle_alpha   90.00
_cell.angle_beta   90.00
_cell.angle_gamma   90.00
#
_symmetry.space_group_name_H-M   'P 1'
#
loop_
_entity.id
_entity.type
_entity.pdbx_description
1 polymer ?
#
loop_
_entity_poly.entity_id
_entity_poly.type
_entity_poly.pdbx_seq_one_letter_code
_entity_poly.pdbx_strand_id
1 'polypeptide(L)'
;MSRIRTATLRALLVLFISSGATLALASSPAAWSAHDREVASACTEASGLNKAAAAGQPMVFDDSLGMTALVVTGRYPQPHMKNQPGRVLCLFDRKTRQARVTPADQLRWAAPALPLKK
;
A
#
# COMPACT_ATOMS: atom_id res chain seq x y z
N MET A 1 23.60 57.93 50.72
CA MET A 1 24.15 56.64 50.38
C MET A 1 23.05 55.77 49.78
N SER A 2 22.99 55.67 48.52
CA SER A 2 21.99 54.84 47.82
C SER A 2 22.56 53.47 47.60
N ARG A 3 21.99 52.48 48.24
CA ARG A 3 22.31 51.10 47.98
C ARG A 3 21.47 50.62 46.84
N ILE A 4 22.06 50.45 45.68
CA ILE A 4 21.45 49.81 44.54
C ILE A 4 21.38 48.32 44.87
N ARG A 5 20.14 47.84 45.13
CA ARG A 5 19.90 46.41 45.20
C ARG A 5 19.72 45.90 43.78
N THR A 6 20.73 45.26 43.28
CA THR A 6 20.62 44.49 42.04
C THR A 6 19.72 43.31 42.27
N ALA A 7 18.49 43.46 41.79
CA ALA A 7 17.60 42.30 41.69
C ALA A 7 18.08 41.44 40.52
N THR A 8 18.70 40.31 40.88
CA THR A 8 19.02 39.30 39.90
C THR A 8 17.74 38.62 39.43
N LEU A 9 17.28 39.03 38.28
CA LEU A 9 16.18 38.39 37.59
C LEU A 9 16.71 37.03 37.07
N ARG A 10 16.42 35.96 37.81
CA ARG A 10 16.66 34.62 37.32
C ARG A 10 15.57 34.32 36.29
N ALA A 11 15.91 34.48 35.04
CA ALA A 11 15.09 34.01 33.95
C ALA A 11 15.16 32.48 33.99
N LEU A 12 14.09 31.82 34.46
CA LEU A 12 13.87 30.40 34.31
C LEU A 12 13.56 30.16 32.84
N LEU A 13 14.56 29.75 32.09
CA LEU A 13 14.38 29.23 30.74
C LEU A 13 13.70 27.86 30.85
N VAL A 14 12.38 27.85 30.76
CA VAL A 14 11.63 26.62 30.66
C VAL A 14 11.83 26.08 29.23
N LEU A 15 12.74 25.13 29.12
CA LEU A 15 12.89 24.39 27.86
C LEU A 15 11.67 23.49 27.71
N PHE A 16 10.70 23.92 26.92
CA PHE A 16 9.66 23.02 26.42
C PHE A 16 10.29 22.08 25.42
N ILE A 17 10.72 20.92 25.91
CA ILE A 17 11.01 19.80 25.03
C ILE A 17 9.64 19.28 24.55
N SER A 18 9.16 19.83 23.45
CA SER A 18 8.06 19.22 22.73
C SER A 18 8.55 17.89 22.18
N SER A 19 8.30 16.83 22.94
CA SER A 19 8.44 15.47 22.44
C SER A 19 7.43 15.31 21.32
N GLY A 20 7.86 15.64 20.09
CA GLY A 20 7.07 15.31 18.92
C GLY A 20 6.94 13.80 18.87
N ALA A 21 5.79 13.26 19.30
CA ALA A 21 5.47 11.89 19.03
C ALA A 21 5.39 11.74 17.52
N THR A 22 6.46 11.24 16.92
CA THR A 22 6.41 10.77 15.54
C THR A 22 5.51 9.54 15.54
N LEU A 23 4.22 9.77 15.22
CA LEU A 23 3.31 8.68 14.95
C LEU A 23 3.90 7.89 13.79
N ALA A 24 4.30 6.64 14.06
CA ALA A 24 4.72 5.73 13.02
C ALA A 24 3.49 5.36 12.17
N LEU A 25 3.17 6.20 11.19
CA LEU A 25 2.01 6.02 10.30
C LEU A 25 2.12 4.76 9.46
N ALA A 26 3.32 4.17 9.32
CA ALA A 26 3.62 3.02 8.49
C ALA A 26 2.90 1.74 8.92
N SER A 27 2.50 1.61 10.19
CA SER A 27 1.84 0.42 10.73
C SER A 27 0.40 0.66 11.17
N SER A 28 -0.17 1.85 10.89
CA SER A 28 -1.56 2.12 11.23
C SER A 28 -2.52 1.45 10.25
N PRO A 29 -3.74 1.05 10.68
CA PRO A 29 -4.75 0.53 9.75
C PRO A 29 -5.09 1.49 8.62
N ALA A 30 -5.08 2.80 8.90
CA ALA A 30 -5.33 3.81 7.88
C ALA A 30 -4.23 3.85 6.81
N ALA A 31 -2.96 3.68 7.21
CA ALA A 31 -1.84 3.63 6.27
C ALA A 31 -1.90 2.39 5.38
N TRP A 32 -2.26 1.24 5.93
CA TRP A 32 -2.46 0.00 5.17
C TRP A 32 -3.63 0.12 4.19
N SER A 33 -4.73 0.69 4.63
CA SER A 33 -5.89 0.92 3.76
C SER A 33 -5.54 1.86 2.60
N ALA A 34 -4.76 2.91 2.84
CA ALA A 34 -4.28 3.82 1.80
C ALA A 34 -3.33 3.11 0.83
N HIS A 35 -2.43 2.27 1.34
CA HIS A 35 -1.53 1.45 0.54
C HIS A 35 -2.32 0.49 -0.37
N ASP A 36 -3.30 -0.22 0.17
CA ASP A 36 -4.12 -1.16 -0.60
C ASP A 36 -4.87 -0.45 -1.73
N ARG A 37 -5.40 0.74 -1.49
CA ARG A 37 -6.04 1.54 -2.53
C ARG A 37 -5.07 1.98 -3.62
N GLU A 38 -3.87 2.38 -3.23
CA GLU A 38 -2.82 2.76 -4.19
C GLU A 38 -2.41 1.59 -5.06
N VAL A 39 -2.18 0.43 -4.46
CA VAL A 39 -1.83 -0.80 -5.18
C VAL A 39 -2.95 -1.18 -6.15
N ALA A 40 -4.19 -1.17 -5.69
CA ALA A 40 -5.34 -1.49 -6.55
C ALA A 40 -5.45 -0.53 -7.73
N SER A 41 -5.29 0.76 -7.51
CA SER A 41 -5.35 1.77 -8.56
C SER A 41 -4.20 1.60 -9.56
N ALA A 42 -2.96 1.48 -9.09
CA ALA A 42 -1.80 1.33 -9.95
C ALA A 42 -1.85 0.03 -10.75
N CYS A 43 -2.28 -1.06 -10.13
CA CYS A 43 -2.35 -2.38 -10.78
C CYS A 43 -3.49 -2.47 -11.80
N THR A 44 -4.67 -1.91 -11.50
CA THR A 44 -5.77 -1.91 -12.47
C THR A 44 -5.44 -1.06 -13.68
N GLU A 45 -4.80 0.08 -13.49
CA GLU A 45 -4.33 0.92 -14.59
C GLU A 45 -3.26 0.20 -15.42
N ALA A 46 -2.27 -0.40 -14.77
CA ALA A 46 -1.19 -1.11 -15.47
C ALA A 46 -1.67 -2.37 -16.20
N SER A 47 -2.78 -2.96 -15.78
CA SER A 47 -3.30 -4.21 -16.37
C SER A 47 -3.66 -4.08 -17.84
N GLY A 48 -4.06 -2.89 -18.28
CA GLY A 48 -4.55 -2.68 -19.64
C GLY A 48 -5.88 -3.37 -19.95
N LEU A 49 -6.54 -3.96 -18.96
CA LEU A 49 -7.81 -4.65 -19.14
C LEU A 49 -8.98 -3.67 -19.07
N ASN A 50 -10.02 -3.94 -19.84
CA ASN A 50 -11.29 -3.24 -19.69
C ASN A 50 -11.99 -3.72 -18.42
N LYS A 51 -12.65 -2.80 -17.73
CA LYS A 51 -13.35 -3.09 -16.46
C LYS A 51 -12.43 -3.81 -15.46
N ALA A 52 -11.19 -3.40 -15.41
CA ALA A 52 -10.19 -4.00 -14.52
C ALA A 52 -10.58 -3.81 -13.05
N ALA A 53 -10.47 -4.88 -12.29
CA ALA A 53 -10.74 -4.87 -10.86
C ALA A 53 -9.79 -5.80 -10.12
N ALA A 54 -9.47 -5.45 -8.90
CA ALA A 54 -8.70 -6.31 -8.02
C ALA A 54 -9.45 -7.62 -7.75
N ALA A 55 -8.77 -8.74 -7.90
CA ALA A 55 -9.29 -10.06 -7.57
C ALA A 55 -8.65 -10.55 -6.28
N GLY A 56 -9.27 -10.21 -5.16
CA GLY A 56 -8.76 -10.53 -3.83
C GLY A 56 -7.99 -9.36 -3.20
N GLN A 57 -7.27 -9.67 -2.15
CA GLN A 57 -6.52 -8.69 -1.38
C GLN A 57 -5.07 -8.59 -1.86
N PRO A 58 -4.44 -7.42 -1.72
CA PRO A 58 -3.01 -7.31 -1.96
C PRO A 58 -2.20 -8.26 -1.04
N MET A 59 -1.17 -8.86 -1.60
CA MET A 59 -0.26 -9.74 -0.90
C MET A 59 1.07 -9.04 -0.69
N VAL A 60 1.35 -8.69 0.55
CA VAL A 60 2.55 -7.93 0.90
C VAL A 60 3.71 -8.88 1.15
N PHE A 61 4.77 -8.74 0.37
CA PHE A 61 6.02 -9.43 0.63
C PHE A 61 6.81 -8.71 1.73
N ASP A 62 7.82 -9.36 2.25
CA ASP A 62 8.68 -8.77 3.27
C ASP A 62 9.40 -7.50 2.76
N ASP A 63 9.90 -6.70 3.69
CA ASP A 63 10.52 -5.42 3.35
C ASP A 63 11.83 -5.58 2.57
N SER A 64 12.48 -6.73 2.68
CA SER A 64 13.71 -6.99 1.91
C SER A 64 13.43 -7.09 0.41
N LEU A 65 12.26 -7.62 0.04
CA LEU A 65 11.81 -7.63 -1.35
C LEU A 65 11.11 -6.31 -1.71
N GLY A 66 10.35 -5.73 -0.80
CA GLY A 66 9.70 -4.44 -1.01
C GLY A 66 8.58 -4.43 -2.04
N MET A 67 7.96 -5.57 -2.31
CA MET A 67 6.92 -5.71 -3.32
C MET A 67 5.57 -6.02 -2.69
N THR A 68 4.51 -5.64 -3.38
CA THR A 68 3.15 -6.06 -3.10
C THR A 68 2.54 -6.65 -4.36
N ALA A 69 2.01 -7.84 -4.28
CA ALA A 69 1.37 -8.51 -5.41
C ALA A 69 -0.14 -8.35 -5.36
N LEU A 70 -0.76 -8.23 -6.52
CA LEU A 70 -2.20 -8.18 -6.65
C LEU A 70 -2.61 -8.86 -7.96
N VAL A 71 -3.63 -9.68 -7.91
CA VAL A 71 -4.25 -10.23 -9.11
C VAL A 71 -5.34 -9.26 -9.57
N VAL A 72 -5.33 -8.95 -10.86
CA VAL A 72 -6.34 -8.09 -11.48
C VAL A 72 -7.05 -8.89 -12.54
N THR A 73 -8.36 -8.78 -12.57
CA THR A 73 -9.22 -9.39 -13.60
C THR A 73 -9.94 -8.31 -14.39
N GLY A 74 -10.30 -8.63 -15.60
CA GLY A 74 -11.03 -7.72 -16.47
C GLY A 74 -11.32 -8.39 -17.81
N ARG A 75 -11.45 -7.60 -18.85
CA ARG A 75 -11.72 -8.07 -20.21
C ARG A 75 -10.62 -7.59 -21.13
N TYR A 76 -10.20 -8.45 -22.03
CA TYR A 76 -9.23 -8.07 -23.04
C TYR A 76 -9.83 -7.03 -24.00
N PRO A 77 -9.17 -5.86 -24.18
CA PRO A 77 -9.70 -4.81 -25.06
C PRO A 77 -9.46 -5.06 -26.54
N GLN A 78 -8.55 -5.95 -26.89
CA GLN A 78 -8.20 -6.20 -28.28
C GLN A 78 -9.35 -6.86 -29.02
N PRO A 79 -9.72 -6.37 -30.22
CA PRO A 79 -10.87 -6.92 -30.96
C PRO A 79 -10.79 -8.43 -31.24
N HIS A 80 -9.56 -8.94 -31.52
CA HIS A 80 -9.37 -10.37 -31.79
C HIS A 80 -9.56 -11.24 -30.54
N MET A 81 -9.51 -10.65 -29.35
CA MET A 81 -9.73 -11.36 -28.09
C MET A 81 -11.21 -11.50 -27.74
N LYS A 82 -12.11 -10.90 -28.52
CA LYS A 82 -13.57 -11.05 -28.39
C LYS A 82 -14.08 -10.82 -26.97
N ASN A 83 -13.57 -9.82 -26.29
CA ASN A 83 -13.97 -9.46 -24.93
C ASN A 83 -13.85 -10.62 -23.92
N GLN A 84 -12.88 -11.49 -24.11
CA GLN A 84 -12.66 -12.62 -23.22
C GLN A 84 -12.21 -12.14 -21.83
N PRO A 85 -12.54 -12.90 -20.78
CA PRO A 85 -12.00 -12.62 -19.46
C PRO A 85 -10.48 -12.70 -19.47
N GLY A 86 -9.83 -11.74 -18.83
CA GLY A 86 -8.38 -11.69 -18.69
C GLY A 86 -7.99 -11.60 -17.23
N ARG A 87 -6.81 -12.09 -16.93
CA ARG A 87 -6.21 -12.05 -15.60
C ARG A 87 -4.73 -11.71 -15.73
N VAL A 88 -4.30 -10.78 -14.89
CA VAL A 88 -2.89 -10.42 -14.80
C VAL A 88 -2.42 -10.49 -13.35
N LEU A 89 -1.16 -10.85 -13.17
CA LEU A 89 -0.49 -10.69 -11.88
C LEU A 89 0.27 -9.37 -11.91
N CYS A 90 -0.01 -8.55 -10.93
CA CYS A 90 0.65 -7.26 -10.77
C CYS A 90 1.62 -7.30 -9.60
N LEU A 91 2.83 -6.78 -9.83
CA LEU A 91 3.79 -6.51 -8.77
C LEU A 91 3.94 -5.00 -8.64
N PHE A 92 3.67 -4.51 -7.44
CA PHE A 92 3.82 -3.12 -7.09
C PHE A 92 5.07 -2.94 -6.24
N ASP A 93 6.00 -2.13 -6.74
CA ASP A 93 7.21 -1.78 -6.00
C ASP A 93 6.90 -0.67 -5.02
N ARG A 94 7.01 -0.96 -3.72
CA ARG A 94 6.70 0.01 -2.66
C ARG A 94 7.70 1.17 -2.60
N LYS A 95 8.89 0.97 -3.12
CA LYS A 95 9.94 1.99 -3.10
C LYS A 95 9.80 2.98 -4.27
N THR A 96 9.62 2.45 -5.47
CA THR A 96 9.48 3.26 -6.68
C THR A 96 8.04 3.62 -7.00
N ARG A 97 7.09 2.93 -6.35
CA ARG A 97 5.63 3.06 -6.55
C ARG A 97 5.18 2.74 -7.96
N GLN A 98 5.92 1.88 -8.63
CA GLN A 98 5.60 1.42 -9.97
C GLN A 98 4.95 0.04 -9.95
N ALA A 99 3.93 -0.13 -10.78
CA ALA A 99 3.26 -1.40 -11.00
C ALA A 99 3.74 -2.03 -12.31
N ARG A 100 4.01 -3.32 -12.25
CA ARG A 100 4.37 -4.14 -13.42
C ARG A 100 3.47 -5.34 -13.47
N VAL A 101 3.03 -5.71 -14.66
CA VAL A 101 2.07 -6.79 -14.84
C VAL A 101 2.60 -7.85 -15.79
N THR A 102 2.15 -9.07 -15.57
CA THR A 102 2.34 -10.17 -16.51
C THR A 102 1.02 -10.92 -16.68
N PRO A 103 0.74 -11.47 -17.87
CA PRO A 103 -0.43 -12.31 -18.05
C PRO A 103 -0.43 -13.48 -17.08
N ALA A 104 -1.58 -13.76 -16.50
CA ALA A 104 -1.74 -14.79 -15.47
C ALA A 104 -3.05 -15.58 -15.67
N ASP A 105 -3.46 -15.77 -16.93
CA ASP A 105 -4.69 -16.47 -17.26
C ASP A 105 -4.70 -17.91 -16.78
N GLN A 106 -3.50 -18.50 -16.63
CA GLN A 106 -3.35 -19.85 -16.09
C GLN A 106 -3.53 -19.93 -14.57
N LEU A 107 -3.48 -18.81 -13.86
CA LEU A 107 -3.74 -18.81 -12.43
C LEU A 107 -5.22 -19.08 -12.19
N ARG A 108 -5.50 -20.22 -11.61
CA ARG A 108 -6.84 -20.56 -11.18
C ARG A 108 -6.87 -20.60 -9.67
N TRP A 109 -7.78 -19.88 -9.09
CA TRP A 109 -8.08 -20.11 -7.70
C TRP A 109 -8.68 -21.50 -7.59
N ALA A 110 -8.01 -22.35 -6.89
CA ALA A 110 -8.68 -23.56 -6.44
C ALA A 110 -9.90 -23.09 -5.65
N ALA A 111 -11.08 -23.58 -6.01
CA ALA A 111 -12.24 -23.43 -5.13
C ALA A 111 -11.79 -23.85 -3.73
N PRO A 112 -12.22 -23.12 -2.66
CA PRO A 112 -11.83 -23.51 -1.31
C PRO A 112 -12.05 -25.00 -1.17
N ALA A 113 -10.98 -25.70 -0.80
CA ALA A 113 -11.04 -27.14 -0.69
C ALA A 113 -12.27 -27.50 0.16
N LEU A 114 -13.18 -28.25 -0.41
CA LEU A 114 -14.27 -28.83 0.36
C LEU A 114 -13.65 -29.49 1.59
N PRO A 115 -14.20 -29.26 2.79
CA PRO A 115 -13.64 -29.87 3.98
C PRO A 115 -13.50 -31.35 3.71
N LEU A 116 -12.28 -31.86 3.86
CA LEU A 116 -12.01 -33.28 3.70
C LEU A 116 -12.98 -34.05 4.59
N LYS A 117 -13.88 -34.77 3.99
CA LYS A 117 -14.69 -35.73 4.72
C LYS A 117 -13.73 -36.73 5.35
N LYS A 118 -13.67 -36.67 6.66
CA LYS A 118 -13.02 -37.74 7.41
C LYS A 118 -13.83 -39.03 7.30
#